data_07eb7cd3c20e08fc07f712565406f407
#
_entry.id   07eb7cd3c20e08fc07f712565406f407
#
_cell.length_a   1.000
_cell.length_b   1.000
_cell.length_c   1.000
_cell.angle_alpha   90.00
_cell.angle_beta   90.00
_cell.angle_gamma   90.00
#
_symmetry.space_group_name_H-M   'P 1'
#
loop_
_entity.id
_entity.type
_entity.pdbx_description
1 polymer ?
#
loop_
_entity_poly.entity_id
_entity_poly.type
_entity_poly.pdbx_seq_one_letter_code
_entity_poly.pdbx_strand_id
1 'polypeptide(L)'
;VLDNQILIVVACFVKFLKNTLDFKDVAKMLPKMLYLCSNQNGTNMASIELSISSKEDKVTHRSEILIRFVPFRGANLRVKSGLFISPKHFRYFINRTKTLKTGIAVPEKVLSINKEEAAKKGYELKSYGEVVVADRIITPEVKNSKQQKQLLDELLASIMEAFASAHKDDVDAVWLDKIVNRFHHPTRQPAKKGKRERKKNSIYDLAEEYLEKKRFSYDHTKAFRVLIRDLARYEAFKKKVMQEKFAWNIDKMTRKDIEDFEEYLRYEKTLSEKYPKQFESILEEYPVEINVVHTMTKLQDRGENTIVKLKKKFKAFMQWLYETERTTNRPFDGIKIGVEKYGTPIYITKEERNLVAETDIPAMFEKLDDEDKKACSKLPLRTLETQRDIFVFQCLVGCRVGDLTRLTSLNITQGILEYVPSKTADEDAPVKPRIPLNPCALKLVKKYEGVDKDGRLFPFISPQKYNDAIKAILLICGITRIVQVRNSTTGENEMKRICDVASSHMARRTFVGAAYKAVRDPNIVGKMSGHVEGSRAFNRYRQIDDDILKETINCI
;
A
#
# COMPACT_ATOMS: atom_id res chain seq x y z
N VAL A 1 -25.75 -9.39 -23.79
CA VAL A 1 -27.19 -9.23 -24.05
C VAL A 1 -28.02 -9.77 -22.88
N LEU A 2 -27.56 -10.80 -22.17
CA LEU A 2 -28.26 -11.34 -20.96
C LEU A 2 -28.15 -10.41 -19.74
N ASP A 3 -27.07 -9.67 -19.57
CA ASP A 3 -26.85 -8.82 -18.39
C ASP A 3 -27.77 -7.58 -18.33
N ASN A 4 -28.18 -7.05 -19.47
CA ASN A 4 -29.12 -5.91 -19.53
C ASN A 4 -30.57 -6.29 -19.19
N GLN A 5 -30.97 -7.53 -19.40
CA GLN A 5 -32.33 -7.97 -19.07
C GLN A 5 -32.50 -8.19 -17.55
N ILE A 6 -31.46 -8.64 -16.86
CA ILE A 6 -31.49 -8.83 -15.38
C ILE A 6 -31.53 -7.47 -14.69
N LEU A 7 -30.80 -6.47 -15.16
CA LEU A 7 -30.83 -5.09 -14.62
C LEU A 7 -32.21 -4.43 -14.79
N ILE A 8 -32.87 -4.67 -15.92
CA ILE A 8 -34.23 -4.16 -16.21
C ILE A 8 -35.25 -4.83 -15.28
N VAL A 9 -35.14 -6.13 -15.05
CA VAL A 9 -36.04 -6.87 -14.15
C VAL A 9 -35.88 -6.43 -12.70
N VAL A 10 -34.64 -6.22 -12.23
CA VAL A 10 -34.36 -5.70 -10.88
C VAL A 10 -34.84 -4.25 -10.74
N ALA A 11 -34.65 -3.40 -11.73
CA ALA A 11 -35.14 -2.02 -11.73
C ALA A 11 -36.70 -1.95 -11.76
N CYS A 12 -37.33 -2.81 -12.52
CA CYS A 12 -38.81 -2.94 -12.54
C CYS A 12 -39.38 -3.48 -11.23
N PHE A 13 -38.68 -4.44 -10.62
CA PHE A 13 -39.10 -5.03 -9.34
C PHE A 13 -38.89 -4.05 -8.16
N VAL A 14 -37.84 -3.26 -8.15
CA VAL A 14 -37.62 -2.18 -7.18
C VAL A 14 -38.64 -1.07 -7.36
N LYS A 15 -39.04 -0.75 -8.60
CA LYS A 15 -40.09 0.22 -8.90
C LYS A 15 -41.48 -0.27 -8.48
N PHE A 16 -41.73 -1.57 -8.62
CA PHE A 16 -42.96 -2.23 -8.16
C PHE A 16 -43.06 -2.25 -6.63
N LEU A 17 -41.95 -2.57 -5.93
CA LEU A 17 -41.90 -2.56 -4.46
C LEU A 17 -42.04 -1.15 -3.86
N LYS A 18 -41.57 -0.10 -4.54
CA LYS A 18 -41.78 1.29 -4.10
C LYS A 18 -43.23 1.75 -4.17
N ASN A 19 -44.05 1.09 -4.97
CA ASN A 19 -45.46 1.45 -5.14
C ASN A 19 -46.44 0.60 -4.28
N THR A 20 -45.91 -0.47 -3.62
CA THR A 20 -46.80 -1.45 -2.92
C THR A 20 -46.45 -1.68 -1.45
N LEU A 21 -45.34 -1.16 -0.95
CA LEU A 21 -44.91 -1.38 0.44
C LEU A 21 -44.43 -0.07 1.09
N ASP A 22 -44.68 0.04 2.39
CA ASP A 22 -44.29 1.20 3.19
C ASP A 22 -42.75 1.31 3.25
N PHE A 23 -42.23 2.53 3.16
CA PHE A 23 -40.79 2.85 3.02
C PHE A 23 -39.93 2.23 4.13
N LYS A 24 -40.49 1.93 5.29
CA LYS A 24 -39.82 1.26 6.42
C LYS A 24 -39.53 -0.22 6.20
N ASP A 25 -40.31 -0.92 5.41
CA ASP A 25 -40.15 -2.35 5.15
C ASP A 25 -39.23 -2.61 3.97
N VAL A 26 -39.19 -1.71 2.98
CA VAL A 26 -38.21 -1.75 1.87
C VAL A 26 -36.78 -1.53 2.38
N ALA A 27 -36.58 -0.62 3.33
CA ALA A 27 -35.30 -0.36 3.95
C ALA A 27 -34.75 -1.55 4.79
N LYS A 28 -35.66 -2.41 5.30
CA LYS A 28 -35.26 -3.65 6.02
C LYS A 28 -34.94 -4.82 5.08
N MET A 29 -35.50 -4.81 3.87
CA MET A 29 -35.30 -5.88 2.87
C MET A 29 -34.08 -5.64 1.98
N LEU A 30 -33.71 -4.39 1.70
CA LEU A 30 -32.56 -4.06 0.85
C LEU A 30 -31.23 -4.72 1.27
N PRO A 31 -30.84 -4.76 2.56
CA PRO A 31 -29.61 -5.44 2.97
C PRO A 31 -29.65 -6.95 2.78
N LYS A 32 -30.85 -7.57 2.90
CA LYS A 32 -31.03 -9.02 2.68
C LYS A 32 -31.07 -9.39 1.20
N MET A 33 -31.60 -8.52 0.34
CA MET A 33 -31.62 -8.74 -1.11
C MET A 33 -30.24 -8.55 -1.75
N LEU A 34 -29.45 -7.60 -1.29
CA LEU A 34 -28.05 -7.47 -1.71
C LEU A 34 -27.20 -8.71 -1.32
N TYR A 35 -27.55 -9.38 -0.23
CA TYR A 35 -26.91 -10.63 0.20
C TYR A 35 -27.35 -11.85 -0.65
N LEU A 36 -28.56 -11.85 -1.22
CA LEU A 36 -29.11 -12.96 -2.01
C LEU A 36 -28.78 -12.88 -3.52
N CYS A 37 -28.57 -11.70 -4.08
CA CYS A 37 -28.13 -11.55 -5.48
C CYS A 37 -26.66 -11.98 -5.71
N SER A 38 -25.91 -12.27 -4.67
CA SER A 38 -24.49 -12.60 -4.72
C SER A 38 -24.16 -14.08 -4.89
N ASN A 39 -25.15 -14.98 -4.91
CA ASN A 39 -24.91 -16.43 -4.79
C ASN A 39 -25.00 -17.25 -6.09
N GLN A 40 -25.15 -16.66 -7.28
CA GLN A 40 -25.38 -17.46 -8.47
C GLN A 40 -24.33 -17.42 -9.58
N ASN A 41 -23.32 -16.54 -9.54
CA ASN A 41 -22.25 -16.61 -10.54
C ASN A 41 -20.90 -16.28 -9.90
N GLY A 42 -19.96 -17.21 -9.91
CA GLY A 42 -18.63 -17.21 -9.29
C GLY A 42 -17.66 -16.08 -9.67
N THR A 43 -18.11 -14.86 -9.67
CA THR A 43 -17.31 -13.65 -9.90
C THR A 43 -17.11 -12.91 -8.57
N ASN A 44 -15.88 -12.54 -8.29
CA ASN A 44 -15.35 -11.85 -7.12
C ASN A 44 -16.31 -10.80 -6.52
N MET A 45 -16.91 -11.12 -5.37
CA MET A 45 -17.80 -10.21 -4.65
C MET A 45 -17.00 -9.14 -3.91
N ALA A 46 -17.38 -7.88 -4.08
CA ALA A 46 -16.91 -6.80 -3.24
C ALA A 46 -17.38 -7.01 -1.80
N SER A 47 -16.51 -6.80 -0.82
CA SER A 47 -16.83 -6.92 0.60
C SER A 47 -16.41 -5.66 1.37
N ILE A 48 -17.19 -5.34 2.41
CA ILE A 48 -16.86 -4.24 3.33
C ILE A 48 -16.75 -4.80 4.74
N GLU A 49 -15.61 -4.53 5.36
CA GLU A 49 -15.36 -4.83 6.77
C GLU A 49 -15.26 -3.53 7.56
N LEU A 50 -15.86 -3.52 8.74
CA LEU A 50 -15.86 -2.37 9.63
C LEU A 50 -15.03 -2.67 10.88
N SER A 51 -14.22 -1.70 11.27
CA SER A 51 -13.44 -1.75 12.50
C SER A 51 -13.47 -0.39 13.19
N ILE A 52 -12.98 -0.32 14.42
CA ILE A 52 -12.90 0.92 15.19
C ILE A 52 -11.45 1.29 15.42
N SER A 53 -11.15 2.59 15.36
CA SER A 53 -9.81 3.11 15.66
C SER A 53 -9.41 2.79 17.11
N SER A 54 -8.15 2.46 17.33
CA SER A 54 -7.58 2.31 18.68
C SER A 54 -7.40 3.66 19.41
N LYS A 55 -7.48 4.78 18.67
CA LYS A 55 -7.41 6.12 19.23
C LYS A 55 -8.81 6.56 19.64
N GLU A 56 -8.99 6.78 20.94
CA GLU A 56 -10.21 7.33 21.52
C GLU A 56 -10.02 8.82 21.78
N ASP A 57 -11.03 9.61 21.46
CA ASP A 57 -11.06 11.03 21.81
C ASP A 57 -11.21 11.19 23.32
N LYS A 58 -10.32 11.95 23.93
CA LYS A 58 -10.23 12.10 25.40
C LYS A 58 -11.42 12.81 26.04
N VAL A 59 -12.18 13.59 25.25
CA VAL A 59 -13.30 14.40 25.73
C VAL A 59 -14.62 13.66 25.52
N THR A 60 -14.80 13.11 24.31
CA THR A 60 -16.08 12.47 23.94
C THR A 60 -16.13 10.96 24.21
N HIS A 61 -14.99 10.33 24.54
CA HIS A 61 -14.85 8.88 24.70
C HIS A 61 -15.36 8.07 23.49
N ARG A 62 -15.19 8.62 22.30
CA ARG A 62 -15.58 8.00 21.02
C ARG A 62 -14.36 7.73 20.17
N SER A 63 -14.46 6.68 19.36
CA SER A 63 -13.45 6.31 18.38
C SER A 63 -14.01 6.32 16.98
N GLU A 64 -13.18 6.63 16.01
CA GLU A 64 -13.57 6.71 14.61
C GLU A 64 -13.82 5.33 14.01
N ILE A 65 -14.87 5.18 13.21
CA ILE A 65 -15.18 3.97 12.46
C ILE A 65 -14.29 3.93 11.21
N LEU A 66 -13.63 2.80 11.00
CA LEU A 66 -12.75 2.56 9.85
C LEU A 66 -13.44 1.59 8.89
N ILE A 67 -13.41 1.91 7.61
CA ILE A 67 -13.96 1.09 6.54
C ILE A 67 -12.82 0.42 5.79
N ARG A 68 -12.89 -0.90 5.64
CA ARG A 68 -12.05 -1.70 4.77
C ARG A 68 -12.92 -2.22 3.62
N PHE A 69 -12.67 -1.73 2.43
CA PHE A 69 -13.36 -2.13 1.22
C PHE A 69 -12.48 -3.02 0.37
N VAL A 70 -12.97 -4.19 0.01
CA VAL A 70 -12.32 -5.16 -0.87
C VAL A 70 -13.17 -5.28 -2.13
N PRO A 71 -12.92 -4.46 -3.16
CA PRO A 71 -13.73 -4.43 -4.38
C PRO A 71 -13.55 -5.69 -5.23
N PHE A 72 -12.36 -6.30 -5.22
CA PHE A 72 -12.01 -7.53 -5.93
C PHE A 72 -10.81 -8.21 -5.29
N ARG A 73 -10.55 -9.45 -5.68
CA ARG A 73 -9.48 -10.26 -5.10
C ARG A 73 -8.11 -9.56 -5.26
N GLY A 74 -7.42 -9.37 -4.13
CA GLY A 74 -6.11 -8.71 -4.08
C GLY A 74 -6.15 -7.20 -3.83
N ALA A 75 -7.29 -6.52 -3.97
CA ALA A 75 -7.46 -5.13 -3.58
C ALA A 75 -7.91 -5.02 -2.11
N ASN A 76 -7.32 -4.08 -1.38
CA ASN A 76 -7.62 -3.85 0.03
C ASN A 76 -7.55 -2.34 0.30
N LEU A 77 -8.67 -1.69 0.17
CA LEU A 77 -8.79 -0.25 0.32
C LEU A 77 -9.26 0.07 1.73
N ARG A 78 -8.65 1.06 2.38
CA ARG A 78 -9.01 1.48 3.74
C ARG A 78 -9.21 2.98 3.76
N VAL A 79 -10.28 3.40 4.43
CA VAL A 79 -10.61 4.82 4.61
C VAL A 79 -11.18 5.05 6.01
N LYS A 80 -10.99 6.25 6.51
CA LYS A 80 -11.65 6.75 7.70
C LYS A 80 -13.05 7.19 7.34
N SER A 81 -14.06 6.73 8.11
CA SER A 81 -15.45 7.07 7.80
C SER A 81 -15.83 8.50 8.17
N GLY A 82 -15.07 9.21 9.00
CA GLY A 82 -15.46 10.48 9.60
C GLY A 82 -16.59 10.36 10.63
N LEU A 83 -17.00 9.14 10.99
CA LEU A 83 -18.08 8.87 11.94
C LEU A 83 -17.49 8.33 13.24
N PHE A 84 -17.99 8.84 14.37
CA PHE A 84 -17.43 8.55 15.69
C PHE A 84 -18.48 7.91 16.61
N ILE A 85 -18.11 6.79 17.23
CA ILE A 85 -19.00 6.01 18.11
C ILE A 85 -18.24 5.52 19.34
N SER A 86 -18.95 5.35 20.47
CA SER A 86 -18.37 4.70 21.64
C SER A 86 -17.99 3.24 21.32
N PRO A 87 -16.81 2.74 21.76
CA PRO A 87 -16.37 1.36 21.52
C PRO A 87 -17.38 0.29 21.98
N LYS A 88 -18.12 0.55 23.07
CA LYS A 88 -19.20 -0.34 23.55
C LYS A 88 -20.37 -0.39 22.56
N HIS A 89 -20.78 0.76 22.05
CA HIS A 89 -21.87 0.87 21.10
C HIS A 89 -21.49 0.37 19.71
N PHE A 90 -20.22 0.48 19.29
CA PHE A 90 -19.73 -0.14 18.06
C PHE A 90 -19.96 -1.65 18.07
N ARG A 91 -19.61 -2.33 19.15
CA ARG A 91 -19.82 -3.78 19.28
C ARG A 91 -21.30 -4.15 19.21
N TYR A 92 -22.17 -3.32 19.75
CA TYR A 92 -23.60 -3.57 19.79
C TYR A 92 -24.32 -3.24 18.49
N PHE A 93 -24.15 -2.03 17.96
CA PHE A 93 -24.92 -1.56 16.81
C PHE A 93 -24.35 -2.02 15.47
N ILE A 94 -23.05 -2.24 15.38
CA ILE A 94 -22.36 -2.48 14.12
C ILE A 94 -21.86 -3.92 14.02
N ASN A 95 -21.21 -4.45 15.06
CA ASN A 95 -20.61 -5.79 15.04
C ASN A 95 -21.48 -6.82 15.79
N ARG A 96 -22.75 -6.93 15.41
CA ARG A 96 -23.78 -7.77 16.08
C ARG A 96 -23.39 -9.23 16.30
N THR A 97 -22.52 -9.80 15.47
CA THR A 97 -22.14 -11.22 15.56
C THR A 97 -21.30 -11.55 16.81
N LYS A 98 -20.63 -10.58 17.43
CA LYS A 98 -19.83 -10.79 18.65
C LYS A 98 -20.64 -10.55 19.94
N THR A 99 -21.73 -9.80 19.87
CA THR A 99 -22.56 -9.42 21.04
C THR A 99 -23.60 -10.44 21.41
N LEU A 100 -24.12 -11.20 20.46
CA LEU A 100 -25.08 -12.28 20.73
C LEU A 100 -24.49 -13.42 21.59
N LYS A 101 -23.18 -13.61 21.60
CA LYS A 101 -22.50 -14.63 22.41
C LYS A 101 -22.13 -14.19 23.82
N THR A 102 -22.16 -12.90 24.14
CA THR A 102 -21.68 -12.36 25.43
C THR A 102 -22.79 -11.77 26.32
N GLY A 103 -24.05 -11.78 25.90
CA GLY A 103 -25.18 -11.35 26.74
C GLY A 103 -25.15 -9.92 27.25
N ILE A 104 -24.31 -9.04 26.65
CA ILE A 104 -24.26 -7.63 27.05
C ILE A 104 -25.45 -6.92 26.43
N ALA A 105 -26.53 -6.78 27.22
CA ALA A 105 -27.65 -5.93 26.90
C ALA A 105 -27.18 -4.48 26.73
N VAL A 106 -27.72 -3.77 25.71
CA VAL A 106 -27.69 -2.30 25.71
C VAL A 106 -28.30 -1.84 27.02
N PRO A 107 -27.69 -0.91 27.73
CA PRO A 107 -28.35 -0.29 28.85
C PRO A 107 -29.47 0.64 28.35
N GLU A 108 -30.55 0.07 27.87
CA GLU A 108 -31.86 0.69 28.00
C GLU A 108 -32.29 0.45 29.46
N LYS A 109 -31.78 1.28 30.37
CA LYS A 109 -32.28 1.27 31.72
C LYS A 109 -33.71 1.78 31.63
N VAL A 110 -34.64 0.89 31.90
CA VAL A 110 -36.01 1.26 32.29
C VAL A 110 -35.88 1.86 33.69
N LEU A 111 -35.83 3.18 33.79
CA LEU A 111 -35.89 3.91 35.05
C LEU A 111 -37.24 4.60 35.11
N SER A 112 -37.96 4.40 36.18
CA SER A 112 -39.13 5.22 36.53
C SER A 112 -38.63 6.55 37.11
N ILE A 113 -38.31 7.52 36.26
CA ILE A 113 -38.05 8.90 36.68
C ILE A 113 -39.09 9.82 36.09
N ASN A 114 -39.38 10.92 36.83
CA ASN A 114 -40.34 11.91 36.35
C ASN A 114 -39.72 12.76 35.21
N LYS A 115 -40.57 13.48 34.46
CA LYS A 115 -40.18 14.31 33.33
C LYS A 115 -39.11 15.35 33.68
N GLU A 116 -39.22 15.95 34.86
CA GLU A 116 -38.29 17.01 35.31
C GLU A 116 -36.91 16.46 35.63
N GLU A 117 -36.84 15.30 36.26
CA GLU A 117 -35.59 14.65 36.57
C GLU A 117 -34.90 14.11 35.31
N ALA A 118 -35.66 13.63 34.34
CA ALA A 118 -35.16 13.20 33.05
C ALA A 118 -34.56 14.39 32.26
N ALA A 119 -35.26 15.55 32.27
CA ALA A 119 -34.76 16.77 31.62
C ALA A 119 -33.47 17.29 32.25
N LYS A 120 -33.38 17.28 33.60
CA LYS A 120 -32.15 17.68 34.32
C LYS A 120 -30.95 16.78 34.00
N LYS A 121 -31.19 15.49 33.70
CA LYS A 121 -30.13 14.52 33.35
C LYS A 121 -29.88 14.42 31.83
N GLY A 122 -30.59 15.23 31.02
CA GLY A 122 -30.45 15.22 29.57
C GLY A 122 -30.96 13.93 28.89
N TYR A 123 -31.95 13.29 29.47
CA TYR A 123 -32.57 12.08 28.92
C TYR A 123 -33.82 12.42 28.12
N GLU A 124 -34.02 11.73 26.99
CA GLU A 124 -35.21 11.82 26.17
C GLU A 124 -36.21 10.73 26.56
N LEU A 125 -37.40 11.13 27.02
CA LEU A 125 -38.49 10.23 27.39
C LEU A 125 -39.33 9.88 26.17
N LYS A 126 -39.60 8.58 25.94
CA LYS A 126 -40.60 8.11 25.00
C LYS A 126 -41.86 7.78 25.74
N SER A 127 -42.92 8.55 25.52
CA SER A 127 -44.28 8.22 25.99
C SER A 127 -44.99 7.33 24.98
N TYR A 128 -45.55 6.21 25.43
CA TYR A 128 -46.47 5.37 24.67
C TYR A 128 -47.82 5.44 25.36
N GLY A 129 -48.73 6.28 24.83
CA GLY A 129 -50.13 6.32 25.23
C GLY A 129 -50.41 6.85 26.66
N GLU A 130 -51.71 6.93 27.04
CA GLU A 130 -52.18 7.46 28.31
C GLU A 130 -51.93 6.57 29.53
N VAL A 131 -51.38 5.40 29.37
CA VAL A 131 -50.95 4.51 30.47
C VAL A 131 -49.49 4.66 30.68
N VAL A 132 -49.05 5.11 31.87
CA VAL A 132 -47.65 5.19 32.30
C VAL A 132 -47.08 3.76 32.40
N VAL A 133 -46.76 3.20 31.27
CA VAL A 133 -45.83 2.05 31.17
C VAL A 133 -44.43 2.63 31.26
N ALA A 134 -43.60 2.08 32.12
CA ALA A 134 -42.22 2.48 32.40
C ALA A 134 -41.54 3.08 31.17
N ASP A 135 -41.25 4.40 31.19
CA ASP A 135 -40.67 5.15 30.07
C ASP A 135 -39.28 4.63 29.77
N ARG A 136 -39.05 4.28 28.50
CA ARG A 136 -37.68 3.92 28.07
C ARG A 136 -36.84 5.17 27.97
N ILE A 137 -35.83 5.25 28.80
CA ILE A 137 -34.87 6.35 28.80
C ILE A 137 -33.81 6.06 27.74
N ILE A 138 -33.73 6.95 26.75
CA ILE A 138 -32.68 6.92 25.74
C ILE A 138 -31.63 7.94 26.14
N THR A 139 -30.44 7.48 26.53
CA THR A 139 -29.34 8.39 26.82
C THR A 139 -28.89 9.14 25.57
N PRO A 140 -28.36 10.37 25.68
CA PRO A 140 -27.83 11.13 24.55
C PRO A 140 -26.81 10.33 23.74
N GLU A 141 -26.02 9.48 24.41
CA GLU A 141 -25.02 8.63 23.75
C GLU A 141 -25.65 7.51 22.90
N VAL A 142 -26.75 6.91 23.36
CA VAL A 142 -27.51 5.92 22.55
C VAL A 142 -28.14 6.59 21.33
N LYS A 143 -28.70 7.81 21.49
CA LYS A 143 -29.26 8.60 20.39
C LYS A 143 -28.18 8.91 19.34
N ASN A 144 -27.02 9.40 19.77
CA ASN A 144 -25.88 9.63 18.89
C ASN A 144 -25.43 8.36 18.18
N SER A 145 -25.30 7.24 18.88
CA SER A 145 -24.86 5.98 18.29
C SER A 145 -25.85 5.44 17.23
N LYS A 146 -27.14 5.61 17.44
CA LYS A 146 -28.18 5.28 16.43
C LYS A 146 -28.07 6.17 15.21
N GLN A 147 -27.81 7.47 15.39
CA GLN A 147 -27.61 8.42 14.30
C GLN A 147 -26.32 8.10 13.52
N GLN A 148 -25.21 7.82 14.21
CA GLN A 148 -23.96 7.42 13.56
C GLN A 148 -24.11 6.11 12.77
N LYS A 149 -24.89 5.16 13.29
CA LYS A 149 -25.23 3.93 12.57
C LYS A 149 -26.00 4.19 11.29
N GLN A 150 -27.00 5.07 11.33
CA GLN A 150 -27.78 5.44 10.16
C GLN A 150 -26.90 6.11 9.09
N LEU A 151 -26.08 7.09 9.49
CA LEU A 151 -25.13 7.76 8.57
C LEU A 151 -24.12 6.78 7.98
N LEU A 152 -23.68 5.79 8.77
CA LEU A 152 -22.79 4.75 8.27
C LEU A 152 -23.48 3.89 7.20
N ASP A 153 -24.71 3.48 7.42
CA ASP A 153 -25.45 2.67 6.44
C ASP A 153 -25.68 3.44 5.13
N GLU A 154 -25.96 4.75 5.20
CA GLU A 154 -26.07 5.63 4.04
C GLU A 154 -24.72 5.79 3.32
N LEU A 155 -23.61 5.93 4.06
CA LEU A 155 -22.28 6.00 3.50
C LEU A 155 -21.89 4.71 2.77
N LEU A 156 -22.16 3.55 3.39
CA LEU A 156 -21.88 2.24 2.78
C LEU A 156 -22.70 2.02 1.51
N ALA A 157 -23.98 2.44 1.51
CA ALA A 157 -24.82 2.41 0.31
C ALA A 157 -24.24 3.28 -0.82
N SER A 158 -23.78 4.50 -0.49
CA SER A 158 -23.14 5.41 -1.46
C SER A 158 -21.84 4.83 -2.04
N ILE A 159 -21.03 4.12 -1.24
CA ILE A 159 -19.82 3.43 -1.72
C ILE A 159 -20.20 2.31 -2.69
N MET A 160 -21.19 1.49 -2.37
CA MET A 160 -21.61 0.38 -3.22
C MET A 160 -22.28 0.85 -4.51
N GLU A 161 -23.09 1.91 -4.47
CA GLU A 161 -23.70 2.52 -5.65
C GLU A 161 -22.63 3.11 -6.59
N ALA A 162 -21.67 3.84 -6.03
CA ALA A 162 -20.54 4.36 -6.82
C ALA A 162 -19.69 3.24 -7.41
N PHE A 163 -19.51 2.13 -6.68
CA PHE A 163 -18.75 0.98 -7.15
C PHE A 163 -19.47 0.26 -8.31
N ALA A 164 -20.79 0.14 -8.27
CA ALA A 164 -21.58 -0.48 -9.33
C ALA A 164 -21.45 0.24 -10.69
N SER A 165 -21.12 1.54 -10.68
CA SER A 165 -20.95 2.36 -11.87
C SER A 165 -19.48 2.63 -12.22
N ALA A 166 -18.51 2.21 -11.39
CA ALA A 166 -17.10 2.47 -11.58
C ALA A 166 -16.44 1.42 -12.47
N HIS A 167 -15.49 1.85 -13.32
CA HIS A 167 -14.62 0.92 -14.01
C HIS A 167 -13.60 0.33 -13.00
N LYS A 168 -13.26 -0.95 -13.16
CA LYS A 168 -12.40 -1.68 -12.22
C LYS A 168 -11.06 -0.98 -11.95
N ASP A 169 -10.49 -0.36 -12.97
CA ASP A 169 -9.18 0.29 -12.91
C ASP A 169 -9.21 1.65 -12.19
N ASP A 170 -10.41 2.23 -12.02
CA ASP A 170 -10.61 3.52 -11.34
C ASP A 170 -10.83 3.35 -9.83
N VAL A 171 -11.04 2.11 -9.35
CA VAL A 171 -11.36 1.83 -7.96
C VAL A 171 -10.08 1.69 -7.14
N ASP A 172 -9.58 2.82 -6.69
CA ASP A 172 -8.41 2.94 -5.82
C ASP A 172 -8.77 3.63 -4.47
N ALA A 173 -7.76 3.85 -3.64
CA ALA A 173 -7.95 4.52 -2.35
C ALA A 173 -8.40 5.97 -2.49
N VAL A 174 -7.99 6.66 -3.54
CA VAL A 174 -8.36 8.05 -3.82
C VAL A 174 -9.82 8.12 -4.25
N TRP A 175 -10.27 7.15 -5.04
CA TRP A 175 -11.67 6.99 -5.41
C TRP A 175 -12.55 6.79 -4.17
N LEU A 176 -12.16 5.89 -3.27
CA LEU A 176 -12.91 5.62 -2.04
C LEU A 176 -12.95 6.86 -1.12
N ASP A 177 -11.83 7.54 -0.95
CA ASP A 177 -11.74 8.77 -0.15
C ASP A 177 -12.62 9.90 -0.73
N LYS A 178 -12.65 10.05 -2.06
CA LYS A 178 -13.54 11.03 -2.72
C LYS A 178 -15.02 10.77 -2.43
N ILE A 179 -15.44 9.52 -2.36
CA ILE A 179 -16.84 9.17 -2.06
C ILE A 179 -17.17 9.53 -0.61
N VAL A 180 -16.32 9.14 0.33
CA VAL A 180 -16.48 9.47 1.75
C VAL A 180 -16.51 10.99 1.97
N ASN A 181 -15.59 11.73 1.35
CA ASN A 181 -15.57 13.19 1.43
C ASN A 181 -16.83 13.84 0.81
N ARG A 182 -17.32 13.31 -0.30
CA ARG A 182 -18.55 13.79 -0.93
C ARG A 182 -19.77 13.54 -0.05
N PHE A 183 -19.82 12.41 0.63
CA PHE A 183 -20.89 12.07 1.55
C PHE A 183 -20.99 13.07 2.72
N HIS A 184 -19.85 13.42 3.34
CA HIS A 184 -19.81 14.37 4.45
C HIS A 184 -20.00 15.83 4.04
N HIS A 185 -19.68 16.15 2.79
CA HIS A 185 -19.76 17.52 2.25
C HIS A 185 -20.53 17.56 0.92
N PRO A 186 -21.84 17.21 0.93
CA PRO A 186 -22.64 17.15 -0.30
C PRO A 186 -22.78 18.51 -1.00
N THR A 187 -22.70 19.61 -0.27
CA THR A 187 -22.70 20.99 -0.80
C THR A 187 -21.32 21.53 -1.13
N ARG A 188 -20.27 20.87 -0.71
CA ARG A 188 -18.95 21.06 -1.27
C ARG A 188 -18.88 20.29 -2.60
N GLN A 189 -19.60 20.77 -3.59
CA GLN A 189 -19.00 20.76 -4.91
C GLN A 189 -17.57 21.24 -4.67
N PRO A 190 -16.54 20.53 -5.13
CA PRO A 190 -15.17 21.02 -5.02
C PRO A 190 -15.29 22.47 -5.41
N ALA A 191 -14.97 23.36 -4.44
CA ALA A 191 -15.26 24.78 -4.64
C ALA A 191 -14.89 25.01 -6.08
N LYS A 192 -15.86 25.43 -6.89
CA LYS A 192 -15.60 26.02 -8.17
C LYS A 192 -14.78 27.26 -7.82
N LYS A 193 -13.51 27.07 -7.47
CA LYS A 193 -12.44 28.00 -7.79
C LYS A 193 -12.73 28.19 -9.25
N GLY A 194 -13.34 29.36 -9.55
CA GLY A 194 -13.99 29.63 -10.81
C GLY A 194 -13.19 28.93 -11.88
N LYS A 195 -13.80 28.00 -12.61
CA LYS A 195 -13.15 27.35 -13.73
C LYS A 195 -12.58 28.51 -14.55
N ARG A 196 -11.36 28.93 -14.21
CA ARG A 196 -10.47 29.36 -15.29
C ARG A 196 -10.53 28.13 -16.17
N GLU A 197 -11.16 28.27 -17.33
CA GLU A 197 -11.10 27.27 -18.38
C GLU A 197 -9.64 26.84 -18.41
N ARG A 198 -9.33 25.68 -17.83
CA ARG A 198 -8.00 25.10 -17.97
C ARG A 198 -7.89 24.95 -19.45
N LYS A 199 -7.05 25.81 -20.06
CA LYS A 199 -6.71 25.61 -21.46
C LYS A 199 -6.46 24.13 -21.60
N LYS A 200 -7.14 23.46 -22.53
CA LYS A 200 -7.08 22.01 -22.80
C LYS A 200 -5.65 21.44 -22.98
N ASN A 201 -4.64 22.23 -22.76
CA ASN A 201 -3.21 22.01 -22.98
C ASN A 201 -2.37 22.26 -21.74
N SER A 202 -2.89 22.16 -20.51
CA SER A 202 -2.01 22.20 -19.34
C SER A 202 -1.14 20.96 -19.33
N ILE A 203 0.12 21.06 -18.90
CA ILE A 203 1.03 19.91 -18.77
C ILE A 203 0.42 18.80 -17.92
N TYR A 204 -0.43 19.14 -16.96
CA TYR A 204 -1.10 18.21 -16.05
C TYR A 204 -2.21 17.40 -16.78
N ASP A 205 -3.01 18.05 -17.63
CA ASP A 205 -4.05 17.36 -18.40
C ASP A 205 -3.41 16.42 -19.44
N LEU A 206 -2.32 16.85 -20.06
CA LEU A 206 -1.54 16.05 -20.99
C LEU A 206 -0.83 14.88 -20.30
N ALA A 207 -0.42 15.03 -19.05
CA ALA A 207 0.18 13.96 -18.26
C ALA A 207 -0.84 12.88 -17.90
N GLU A 208 -2.08 13.24 -17.56
CA GLU A 208 -3.14 12.24 -17.33
C GLU A 208 -3.50 11.54 -18.66
N GLU A 209 -3.58 12.26 -19.78
CA GLU A 209 -3.78 11.65 -21.10
C GLU A 209 -2.64 10.66 -21.48
N TYR A 210 -1.39 11.00 -21.12
CA TYR A 210 -0.24 10.13 -21.32
C TYR A 210 -0.39 8.81 -20.53
N LEU A 211 -0.80 8.90 -19.27
CA LEU A 211 -1.03 7.74 -18.44
C LEU A 211 -2.14 6.83 -18.98
N GLU A 212 -3.25 7.42 -19.44
CA GLU A 212 -4.37 6.69 -20.02
C GLU A 212 -3.97 5.97 -21.33
N LYS A 213 -3.28 6.68 -22.23
CA LYS A 213 -2.92 6.11 -23.55
C LYS A 213 -1.83 5.04 -23.49
N LYS A 214 -0.86 5.18 -22.58
CA LYS A 214 0.26 4.24 -22.47
C LYS A 214 -0.06 2.99 -21.65
N ARG A 215 -1.16 2.97 -20.88
CA ARG A 215 -1.61 1.82 -20.07
C ARG A 215 -0.49 1.20 -19.23
N PHE A 216 0.22 2.04 -18.51
CA PHE A 216 1.33 1.61 -17.65
C PHE A 216 0.86 0.70 -16.52
N SER A 217 1.78 -0.12 -15.96
CA SER A 217 1.54 -0.83 -14.72
C SER A 217 1.20 0.13 -13.57
N TYR A 218 0.50 -0.38 -12.56
CA TYR A 218 0.11 0.40 -11.37
C TYR A 218 1.31 1.13 -10.73
N ASP A 219 2.44 0.43 -10.54
CA ASP A 219 3.64 1.02 -9.93
C ASP A 219 4.27 2.12 -10.80
N HIS A 220 4.24 1.96 -12.12
CA HIS A 220 4.73 2.98 -13.04
C HIS A 220 3.83 4.22 -13.00
N THR A 221 2.52 4.03 -13.04
CA THR A 221 1.53 5.11 -12.92
C THR A 221 1.67 5.86 -11.59
N LYS A 222 1.78 5.13 -10.47
CA LYS A 222 2.04 5.72 -9.14
C LYS A 222 3.31 6.56 -9.15
N ALA A 223 4.39 6.01 -9.69
CA ALA A 223 5.67 6.70 -9.76
C ALA A 223 5.70 7.88 -10.75
N PHE A 224 4.84 7.87 -11.78
CA PHE A 224 4.68 9.02 -12.67
C PHE A 224 3.84 10.13 -12.02
N ARG A 225 2.81 9.78 -11.27
CA ARG A 225 2.02 10.74 -10.47
C ARG A 225 2.86 11.46 -9.40
N VAL A 226 3.94 10.85 -8.91
CA VAL A 226 4.92 11.56 -8.08
C VAL A 226 5.57 12.70 -8.88
N LEU A 227 6.01 12.45 -10.11
CA LEU A 227 6.57 13.49 -10.99
C LEU A 227 5.56 14.63 -11.23
N ILE A 228 4.29 14.31 -11.49
CA ILE A 228 3.24 15.33 -11.69
C ILE A 228 3.13 16.25 -10.46
N ARG A 229 3.13 15.66 -9.25
CA ARG A 229 3.10 16.46 -8.02
C ARG A 229 4.38 17.27 -7.79
N ASP A 230 5.54 16.71 -8.14
CA ASP A 230 6.81 17.44 -8.07
C ASP A 230 6.81 18.66 -8.99
N LEU A 231 6.31 18.53 -10.22
CA LEU A 231 6.13 19.65 -11.16
C LEU A 231 5.17 20.71 -10.60
N ALA A 232 4.07 20.28 -9.98
CA ALA A 232 3.09 21.19 -9.39
C ALA A 232 3.64 21.92 -8.17
N ARG A 233 4.43 21.25 -7.31
CA ARG A 233 5.10 21.89 -6.17
C ARG A 233 6.15 22.90 -6.63
N TYR A 234 6.91 22.59 -7.67
CA TYR A 234 7.87 23.53 -8.24
C TYR A 234 7.17 24.79 -8.78
N GLU A 235 6.08 24.61 -9.54
CA GLU A 235 5.28 25.73 -10.04
C GLU A 235 4.71 26.58 -8.89
N ALA A 236 4.22 25.92 -7.84
CA ALA A 236 3.70 26.60 -6.66
C ALA A 236 4.83 27.31 -5.87
N PHE A 237 6.02 26.72 -5.78
CA PHE A 237 7.21 27.33 -5.18
C PHE A 237 7.61 28.60 -5.92
N LYS A 238 7.71 28.54 -7.24
CA LYS A 238 7.99 29.73 -8.07
C LYS A 238 6.98 30.86 -7.83
N LYS A 239 5.69 30.53 -7.72
CA LYS A 239 4.61 31.50 -7.48
C LYS A 239 4.56 32.05 -6.07
N LYS A 240 4.63 31.17 -5.05
CA LYS A 240 4.36 31.54 -3.65
C LYS A 240 5.61 32.00 -2.89
N VAL A 241 6.80 31.51 -3.27
CA VAL A 241 8.06 31.85 -2.61
C VAL A 241 8.86 32.87 -3.43
N MET A 242 9.06 32.59 -4.73
CA MET A 242 9.85 33.46 -5.61
C MET A 242 9.06 34.62 -6.21
N GLN A 243 7.73 34.62 -6.02
CA GLN A 243 6.80 35.63 -6.56
C GLN A 243 6.84 35.77 -8.10
N GLU A 244 7.27 34.73 -8.78
CA GLU A 244 7.36 34.68 -10.24
C GLU A 244 6.03 34.26 -10.87
N LYS A 245 5.70 34.81 -12.02
CA LYS A 245 4.55 34.37 -12.85
C LYS A 245 4.95 33.15 -13.67
N PHE A 246 5.30 32.07 -12.99
CA PHE A 246 5.70 30.81 -13.62
C PHE A 246 4.50 29.88 -13.85
N ALA A 247 4.44 29.25 -15.01
CA ALA A 247 3.56 28.12 -15.32
C ALA A 247 4.25 27.27 -16.38
N TRP A 248 4.20 25.97 -16.20
CA TRP A 248 4.71 25.03 -17.20
C TRP A 248 4.02 25.23 -18.55
N ASN A 249 4.79 25.56 -19.57
CA ASN A 249 4.32 25.67 -20.95
C ASN A 249 5.15 24.74 -21.83
N ILE A 250 4.54 23.72 -22.39
CA ILE A 250 5.22 22.68 -23.18
C ILE A 250 5.91 23.24 -24.41
N ASP A 251 5.38 24.33 -25.02
CA ASP A 251 5.91 24.93 -26.23
C ASP A 251 7.06 25.91 -25.97
N LYS A 252 7.13 26.45 -24.73
CA LYS A 252 8.11 27.48 -24.34
C LYS A 252 9.12 27.00 -23.29
N MET A 253 8.98 25.77 -22.82
CA MET A 253 9.90 25.18 -21.84
C MET A 253 11.30 25.15 -22.41
N THR A 254 12.25 25.66 -21.64
CA THR A 254 13.66 25.72 -22.02
C THR A 254 14.47 24.66 -21.29
N ARG A 255 15.71 24.46 -21.75
CA ARG A 255 16.68 23.65 -21.04
C ARG A 255 16.93 24.16 -19.61
N LYS A 256 16.95 25.47 -19.42
CA LYS A 256 17.14 26.10 -18.10
C LYS A 256 16.01 25.73 -17.14
N ASP A 257 14.76 25.69 -17.61
CA ASP A 257 13.62 25.29 -16.75
C ASP A 257 13.78 23.85 -16.23
N ILE A 258 14.36 22.96 -17.04
CA ILE A 258 14.65 21.57 -16.63
C ILE A 258 15.80 21.52 -15.61
N GLU A 259 16.85 22.31 -15.79
CA GLU A 259 18.00 22.42 -14.89
C GLU A 259 17.58 23.04 -13.55
N ASP A 260 16.83 24.13 -13.56
CA ASP A 260 16.26 24.79 -12.37
C ASP A 260 15.32 23.86 -11.59
N PHE A 261 14.51 23.06 -12.30
CA PHE A 261 13.67 22.05 -11.67
C PHE A 261 14.48 20.93 -11.02
N GLU A 262 15.56 20.49 -11.67
CA GLU A 262 16.48 19.51 -11.07
C GLU A 262 17.11 20.03 -9.80
N GLU A 263 17.55 21.29 -9.79
CA GLU A 263 18.12 21.93 -8.61
C GLU A 263 17.10 22.06 -7.50
N TYR A 264 15.87 22.47 -7.83
CA TYR A 264 14.76 22.47 -6.87
C TYR A 264 14.53 21.08 -6.24
N LEU A 265 14.53 20.01 -7.02
CA LEU A 265 14.37 18.66 -6.49
C LEU A 265 15.46 18.25 -5.51
N ARG A 266 16.70 18.74 -5.68
CA ARG A 266 17.83 18.49 -4.75
C ARG A 266 17.63 19.19 -3.43
N TYR A 267 17.13 20.41 -3.46
CA TYR A 267 17.08 21.30 -2.30
C TYR A 267 15.66 21.50 -1.75
N GLU A 268 14.65 20.79 -2.25
CA GLU A 268 13.25 21.01 -1.87
C GLU A 268 13.04 20.94 -0.35
N LYS A 269 13.71 20.00 0.34
CA LYS A 269 13.65 19.92 1.80
C LYS A 269 14.27 21.13 2.49
N THR A 270 15.48 21.50 2.10
CA THR A 270 16.17 22.70 2.64
C THR A 270 15.37 23.98 2.39
N LEU A 271 14.77 24.08 1.20
CA LEU A 271 13.88 25.21 0.87
C LEU A 271 12.63 25.20 1.76
N SER A 272 12.07 24.04 2.08
CA SER A 272 10.91 23.95 2.97
C SER A 272 11.25 24.35 4.41
N GLU A 273 12.46 24.06 4.87
CA GLU A 273 12.95 24.50 6.18
C GLU A 273 13.21 26.01 6.21
N LYS A 274 13.61 26.59 5.09
CA LYS A 274 13.82 28.04 4.95
C LYS A 274 12.52 28.83 4.82
N TYR A 275 11.49 28.27 4.18
CA TYR A 275 10.19 28.93 3.91
C TYR A 275 9.00 28.11 4.44
N PRO A 276 8.93 27.80 5.75
CA PRO A 276 8.00 26.81 6.29
C PRO A 276 6.53 27.16 6.04
N LYS A 277 6.12 28.42 6.22
CA LYS A 277 4.72 28.85 6.02
C LYS A 277 4.22 28.67 4.58
N GLN A 278 5.07 28.99 3.60
CA GLN A 278 4.72 28.84 2.19
C GLN A 278 4.66 27.36 1.81
N PHE A 279 5.63 26.56 2.31
CA PHE A 279 5.66 25.12 2.03
C PHE A 279 4.54 24.35 2.71
N GLU A 280 4.06 24.77 3.88
CA GLU A 280 2.85 24.19 4.50
C GLU A 280 1.67 24.24 3.52
N SER A 281 1.38 25.45 2.98
CA SER A 281 0.32 25.61 1.98
C SER A 281 0.58 24.88 0.65
N ILE A 282 1.84 24.71 0.23
CA ILE A 282 2.21 23.97 -0.98
C ILE A 282 2.00 22.48 -0.77
N LEU A 283 2.38 21.94 0.39
CA LEU A 283 2.29 20.51 0.71
C LEU A 283 0.87 20.07 1.05
N GLU A 284 0.02 20.97 1.55
CA GLU A 284 -1.42 20.70 1.67
C GLU A 284 -2.08 20.53 0.30
N GLU A 285 -1.69 21.36 -0.68
CA GLU A 285 -2.22 21.30 -2.04
C GLU A 285 -1.61 20.15 -2.87
N TYR A 286 -0.30 19.92 -2.73
CA TYR A 286 0.48 18.92 -3.47
C TYR A 286 1.33 18.07 -2.52
N PRO A 287 0.73 17.14 -1.77
CA PRO A 287 1.45 16.33 -0.79
C PRO A 287 2.52 15.45 -1.42
N VAL A 288 3.55 15.10 -0.63
CA VAL A 288 4.68 14.26 -1.07
C VAL A 288 4.19 12.88 -1.48
N GLU A 289 3.36 12.26 -0.65
CA GLU A 289 2.76 10.96 -0.91
C GLU A 289 1.30 10.94 -0.45
N ILE A 290 0.45 10.38 -1.30
CA ILE A 290 -0.95 10.11 -0.96
C ILE A 290 -1.05 8.60 -0.76
N ASN A 291 -1.15 8.19 0.50
CA ASN A 291 -1.40 6.83 0.90
C ASN A 291 -2.83 6.67 1.43
N VAL A 292 -3.36 5.46 1.37
CA VAL A 292 -4.69 5.10 1.88
C VAL A 292 -4.87 5.44 3.36
N VAL A 293 -3.78 5.47 4.13
CA VAL A 293 -3.80 5.65 5.59
C VAL A 293 -3.25 7.02 6.01
N HIS A 294 -2.33 7.59 5.24
CA HIS A 294 -1.65 8.83 5.59
C HIS A 294 -1.33 9.66 4.36
N THR A 295 -1.66 10.94 4.40
CA THR A 295 -1.08 11.92 3.48
C THR A 295 0.25 12.37 4.07
N MET A 296 1.36 12.05 3.38
CA MET A 296 2.69 12.50 3.81
C MET A 296 2.96 13.90 3.28
N THR A 297 3.11 14.83 4.20
CA THR A 297 3.54 16.21 3.91
C THR A 297 5.01 16.44 4.23
N LYS A 298 5.65 15.52 4.96
CA LYS A 298 7.05 15.66 5.37
C LYS A 298 8.00 15.33 4.21
N LEU A 299 8.73 16.32 3.75
CA LEU A 299 9.78 16.18 2.75
C LEU A 299 11.01 15.43 3.31
N GLN A 300 11.66 14.69 2.44
CA GLN A 300 12.92 14.02 2.71
C GLN A 300 13.94 14.39 1.63
N ASP A 301 15.24 14.27 1.96
CA ASP A 301 16.29 14.47 0.99
C ASP A 301 16.19 13.44 -0.13
N ARG A 302 16.32 13.90 -1.37
CA ARG A 302 16.30 13.02 -2.54
C ARG A 302 17.72 12.64 -2.97
N GLY A 303 17.94 11.34 -3.10
CA GLY A 303 19.17 10.84 -3.67
C GLY A 303 19.22 10.99 -5.20
N GLU A 304 20.44 11.09 -5.75
CA GLU A 304 20.71 11.24 -7.18
C GLU A 304 19.97 10.23 -8.06
N ASN A 305 19.90 8.97 -7.64
CA ASN A 305 19.18 7.95 -8.39
C ASN A 305 17.68 8.25 -8.53
N THR A 306 17.08 8.90 -7.54
CA THR A 306 15.66 9.32 -7.60
C THR A 306 15.48 10.45 -8.59
N ILE A 307 16.38 11.45 -8.55
CA ILE A 307 16.38 12.59 -9.48
C ILE A 307 16.58 12.10 -10.92
N VAL A 308 17.56 11.23 -11.15
CA VAL A 308 17.79 10.62 -12.49
C VAL A 308 16.55 9.89 -13.00
N LYS A 309 15.83 9.14 -12.15
CA LYS A 309 14.60 8.44 -12.53
C LYS A 309 13.46 9.40 -12.86
N LEU A 310 13.31 10.48 -12.10
CA LEU A 310 12.31 11.52 -12.38
C LEU A 310 12.61 12.22 -13.71
N LYS A 311 13.87 12.58 -13.96
CA LYS A 311 14.30 13.17 -15.24
C LYS A 311 14.05 12.25 -16.43
N LYS A 312 14.32 10.95 -16.29
CA LYS A 312 14.04 9.96 -17.36
C LYS A 312 12.56 9.88 -17.68
N LYS A 313 11.69 9.90 -16.65
CA LYS A 313 10.23 9.90 -16.84
C LYS A 313 9.75 11.20 -17.49
N PHE A 314 10.28 12.33 -17.06
CA PHE A 314 9.93 13.62 -17.64
C PHE A 314 10.37 13.71 -19.11
N LYS A 315 11.60 13.27 -19.42
CA LYS A 315 12.07 13.17 -20.82
C LYS A 315 11.18 12.27 -21.66
N ALA A 316 10.79 11.10 -21.17
CA ALA A 316 9.93 10.17 -21.89
C ALA A 316 8.53 10.77 -22.15
N PHE A 317 8.00 11.52 -21.21
CA PHE A 317 6.74 12.24 -21.36
C PHE A 317 6.85 13.36 -22.43
N MET A 318 7.89 14.20 -22.36
CA MET A 318 8.11 15.25 -23.35
C MET A 318 8.35 14.68 -24.77
N GLN A 319 9.07 13.55 -24.85
CA GLN A 319 9.27 12.84 -26.10
C GLN A 319 7.93 12.33 -26.68
N TRP A 320 7.05 11.78 -25.84
CA TRP A 320 5.72 11.36 -26.28
C TRP A 320 4.87 12.55 -26.76
N LEU A 321 4.93 13.70 -26.09
CA LEU A 321 4.25 14.92 -26.55
C LEU A 321 4.75 15.36 -27.93
N TYR A 322 6.05 15.26 -28.18
CA TYR A 322 6.65 15.55 -29.47
C TYR A 322 6.21 14.52 -30.54
N GLU A 323 6.30 13.23 -30.27
CA GLU A 323 5.91 12.14 -31.18
C GLU A 323 4.42 12.15 -31.53
N THR A 324 3.58 12.69 -30.66
CA THR A 324 2.13 12.82 -30.87
C THR A 324 1.72 14.23 -31.34
N GLU A 325 2.67 15.01 -31.82
CA GLU A 325 2.47 16.34 -32.43
C GLU A 325 1.76 17.38 -31.52
N ARG A 326 1.84 17.21 -30.19
CA ARG A 326 1.27 18.15 -29.23
C ARG A 326 2.19 19.34 -28.97
N THR A 327 3.46 19.20 -29.27
CA THR A 327 4.48 20.26 -29.24
C THR A 327 5.58 19.95 -30.24
N THR A 328 6.21 21.00 -30.75
CA THR A 328 7.45 20.88 -31.54
C THR A 328 8.70 21.09 -30.67
N ASN A 329 8.51 21.40 -29.39
CA ASN A 329 9.58 21.73 -28.46
C ASN A 329 10.27 20.45 -27.92
N ARG A 330 11.59 20.50 -27.82
CA ARG A 330 12.43 19.40 -27.33
C ARG A 330 13.39 19.88 -26.24
N PRO A 331 12.89 20.26 -25.04
CA PRO A 331 13.68 20.92 -24.01
C PRO A 331 14.78 20.02 -23.41
N PHE A 332 14.73 18.71 -23.65
CA PHE A 332 15.74 17.76 -23.20
C PHE A 332 16.89 17.54 -24.21
N ASP A 333 16.85 18.18 -25.37
CA ASP A 333 17.94 18.03 -26.34
C ASP A 333 19.24 18.62 -25.78
N GLY A 334 20.31 17.86 -25.87
CA GLY A 334 21.61 18.23 -25.31
C GLY A 334 21.75 18.05 -23.79
N ILE A 335 20.66 17.69 -23.06
CA ILE A 335 20.75 17.38 -21.62
C ILE A 335 21.23 15.95 -21.44
N LYS A 336 22.38 15.80 -20.78
CA LYS A 336 22.87 14.49 -20.33
C LYS A 336 22.12 14.07 -19.07
N ILE A 337 21.27 13.06 -19.18
CA ILE A 337 20.66 12.45 -17.98
C ILE A 337 21.65 11.43 -17.43
N GLY A 338 22.02 11.58 -16.18
CA GLY A 338 22.94 10.67 -15.50
C GLY A 338 22.47 9.20 -15.50
N VAL A 339 23.37 8.32 -15.11
CA VAL A 339 23.08 6.89 -14.93
C VAL A 339 22.95 6.62 -13.43
N GLU A 340 22.02 5.76 -13.05
CA GLU A 340 21.86 5.36 -11.67
C GLU A 340 23.13 4.64 -11.18
N LYS A 341 23.65 5.09 -10.05
CA LYS A 341 24.82 4.51 -9.38
C LYS A 341 24.37 3.68 -8.19
N TYR A 342 24.80 2.46 -8.13
CA TYR A 342 24.47 1.53 -7.05
C TYR A 342 25.75 1.02 -6.39
N GLY A 343 25.69 0.77 -5.09
CA GLY A 343 26.78 0.13 -4.35
C GLY A 343 26.96 -1.35 -4.72
N THR A 344 27.98 -1.98 -4.15
CA THR A 344 28.21 -3.42 -4.25
C THR A 344 27.03 -4.20 -3.66
N PRO A 345 26.53 -5.24 -4.31
CA PRO A 345 25.46 -6.07 -3.75
C PRO A 345 25.90 -6.74 -2.44
N ILE A 346 25.10 -6.55 -1.39
CA ILE A 346 25.34 -7.18 -0.08
C ILE A 346 24.55 -8.50 -0.02
N TYR A 347 25.18 -9.54 0.47
CA TYR A 347 24.63 -10.88 0.61
C TYR A 347 25.21 -11.56 1.86
N ILE A 348 24.62 -12.65 2.31
CA ILE A 348 25.15 -13.54 3.34
C ILE A 348 25.79 -14.77 2.69
N THR A 349 26.83 -15.31 3.34
CA THR A 349 27.50 -16.52 2.85
C THR A 349 26.65 -17.76 3.08
N LYS A 350 27.07 -18.91 2.54
CA LYS A 350 26.40 -20.20 2.79
C LYS A 350 26.47 -20.57 4.27
N GLU A 351 27.60 -20.32 4.91
CA GLU A 351 27.86 -20.58 6.32
C GLU A 351 26.96 -19.69 7.19
N GLU A 352 26.89 -18.39 6.91
CA GLU A 352 26.01 -17.44 7.59
C GLU A 352 24.53 -17.85 7.43
N ARG A 353 24.09 -18.28 6.22
CA ARG A 353 22.74 -18.79 6.01
C ARG A 353 22.45 -20.04 6.84
N ASN A 354 23.41 -20.97 6.93
CA ASN A 354 23.25 -22.19 7.72
C ASN A 354 23.18 -21.82 9.22
N LEU A 355 24.02 -20.91 9.69
CA LEU A 355 23.96 -20.38 11.05
C LEU A 355 22.56 -19.80 11.34
N VAL A 356 22.00 -18.98 10.43
CA VAL A 356 20.63 -18.46 10.57
C VAL A 356 19.61 -19.60 10.69
N ALA A 357 19.75 -20.67 9.88
CA ALA A 357 18.82 -21.80 9.88
C ALA A 357 18.84 -22.60 11.20
N GLU A 358 20.02 -22.71 11.82
CA GLU A 358 20.26 -23.55 13.00
C GLU A 358 20.15 -22.80 14.34
N THR A 359 20.14 -21.46 14.29
CA THR A 359 20.10 -20.61 15.48
C THR A 359 18.79 -20.76 16.24
N ASP A 360 18.86 -21.04 17.53
CA ASP A 360 17.75 -20.92 18.46
C ASP A 360 17.54 -19.43 18.79
N ILE A 361 16.52 -18.83 18.16
CA ILE A 361 16.24 -17.39 18.27
C ILE A 361 15.95 -16.98 19.70
N PRO A 362 15.06 -17.65 20.48
CA PRO A 362 14.83 -17.33 21.89
C PRO A 362 16.11 -17.39 22.74
N ALA A 363 16.87 -18.48 22.64
CA ALA A 363 18.07 -18.65 23.45
C ALA A 363 19.17 -17.62 23.15
N MET A 364 19.31 -17.24 21.88
CA MET A 364 20.29 -16.23 21.48
C MET A 364 19.82 -14.79 21.78
N PHE A 365 18.51 -14.52 21.68
CA PHE A 365 17.94 -13.23 22.07
C PHE A 365 18.25 -12.89 23.53
N GLU A 366 18.15 -13.85 24.44
CA GLU A 366 18.44 -13.64 25.87
C GLU A 366 19.90 -13.23 26.14
N LYS A 367 20.84 -13.59 25.25
CA LYS A 367 22.26 -13.27 25.36
C LYS A 367 22.63 -11.88 24.82
N LEU A 368 21.71 -11.20 24.14
CA LEU A 368 21.93 -9.85 23.64
C LEU A 368 21.99 -8.83 24.79
N ASP A 369 22.69 -7.73 24.56
CA ASP A 369 22.60 -6.57 25.44
C ASP A 369 21.24 -5.86 25.34
N ASP A 370 20.97 -4.93 26.24
CA ASP A 370 19.66 -4.26 26.34
C ASP A 370 19.35 -3.38 25.11
N GLU A 371 20.38 -2.81 24.47
CA GLU A 371 20.20 -1.99 23.26
C GLU A 371 19.80 -2.85 22.06
N ASP A 372 20.49 -3.95 21.85
CA ASP A 372 20.21 -4.90 20.77
C ASP A 372 18.90 -5.65 21.02
N LYS A 373 18.57 -6.01 22.28
CA LYS A 373 17.24 -6.52 22.66
C LYS A 373 16.12 -5.56 22.28
N LYS A 374 16.28 -4.28 22.59
CA LYS A 374 15.31 -3.24 22.22
C LYS A 374 15.17 -3.09 20.71
N ALA A 375 16.27 -3.16 19.96
CA ALA A 375 16.25 -3.12 18.51
C ALA A 375 15.47 -4.30 17.89
N CYS A 376 15.58 -5.50 18.49
CA CYS A 376 14.94 -6.73 18.04
C CYS A 376 13.49 -6.92 18.52
N SER A 377 13.04 -6.19 19.55
CA SER A 377 11.73 -6.39 20.22
C SER A 377 10.52 -5.87 19.43
N LYS A 378 10.70 -5.35 18.22
CA LYS A 378 9.60 -4.86 17.36
C LYS A 378 8.60 -5.95 16.96
N LEU A 379 9.01 -7.21 16.98
CA LEU A 379 8.20 -8.38 16.64
C LEU A 379 8.36 -9.46 17.71
N PRO A 380 7.29 -10.25 17.98
CA PRO A 380 7.38 -11.40 18.90
C PRO A 380 8.42 -12.42 18.41
N LEU A 381 9.16 -13.06 19.33
CA LEU A 381 10.19 -14.07 19.01
C LEU A 381 9.63 -15.19 18.12
N ARG A 382 8.44 -15.71 18.43
CA ARG A 382 7.77 -16.72 17.58
C ARG A 382 7.57 -16.25 16.15
N THR A 383 7.30 -14.95 15.94
CA THR A 383 7.21 -14.38 14.60
C THR A 383 8.58 -14.33 13.94
N LEU A 384 9.63 -13.96 14.68
CA LEU A 384 11.00 -13.96 14.17
C LEU A 384 11.45 -15.35 13.74
N GLU A 385 11.14 -16.42 14.50
CA GLU A 385 11.44 -17.80 14.10
C GLU A 385 10.75 -18.18 12.78
N THR A 386 9.48 -17.82 12.63
CA THR A 386 8.75 -18.05 11.38
C THR A 386 9.36 -17.29 10.22
N GLN A 387 9.68 -16.02 10.41
CA GLN A 387 10.28 -15.20 9.36
C GLN A 387 11.74 -15.60 9.06
N ARG A 388 12.50 -16.15 10.03
CA ARG A 388 13.79 -16.79 9.83
C ARG A 388 13.69 -17.94 8.82
N ASP A 389 12.76 -18.83 9.05
CA ASP A 389 12.56 -20.00 8.18
C ASP A 389 12.17 -19.56 6.75
N ILE A 390 11.30 -18.55 6.64
CA ILE A 390 10.93 -17.96 5.35
C ILE A 390 12.14 -17.30 4.66
N PHE A 391 13.00 -16.61 5.42
CA PHE A 391 14.22 -16.00 4.88
C PHE A 391 15.21 -17.05 4.41
N VAL A 392 15.41 -18.13 5.17
CA VAL A 392 16.25 -19.27 4.76
C VAL A 392 15.70 -19.90 3.47
N PHE A 393 14.38 -20.15 3.41
CA PHE A 393 13.75 -20.64 2.18
C PHE A 393 13.99 -19.69 1.01
N GLN A 394 13.82 -18.39 1.21
CA GLN A 394 14.06 -17.40 0.18
C GLN A 394 15.54 -17.39 -0.28
N CYS A 395 16.49 -17.62 0.62
CA CYS A 395 17.90 -17.80 0.27
C CYS A 395 18.17 -19.07 -0.55
N LEU A 396 17.32 -20.09 -0.43
CA LEU A 396 17.46 -21.35 -1.16
C LEU A 396 16.80 -21.33 -2.54
N VAL A 397 15.82 -20.44 -2.77
CA VAL A 397 15.08 -20.36 -4.05
C VAL A 397 15.25 -19.04 -4.79
N GLY A 398 15.73 -18.00 -4.15
CA GLY A 398 16.07 -16.71 -4.78
C GLY A 398 14.89 -15.92 -5.35
N CYS A 399 13.65 -16.24 -5.01
CA CYS A 399 12.48 -15.51 -5.50
C CYS A 399 12.41 -14.08 -4.92
N ARG A 400 11.75 -13.16 -5.65
CA ARG A 400 11.48 -11.82 -5.11
C ARG A 400 10.44 -11.90 -3.99
N VAL A 401 10.49 -10.97 -3.04
CA VAL A 401 9.52 -10.96 -1.93
C VAL A 401 8.06 -10.88 -2.42
N GLY A 402 7.78 -10.07 -3.45
CA GLY A 402 6.45 -9.99 -4.04
C GLY A 402 5.97 -11.28 -4.69
N ASP A 403 6.88 -12.12 -5.19
CA ASP A 403 6.57 -13.45 -5.70
C ASP A 403 6.42 -14.44 -4.54
N LEU A 404 7.34 -14.43 -3.56
CA LEU A 404 7.33 -15.28 -2.36
C LEU A 404 5.99 -15.22 -1.62
N THR A 405 5.44 -14.03 -1.42
CA THR A 405 4.17 -13.83 -0.71
C THR A 405 2.94 -14.39 -1.43
N ARG A 406 3.10 -14.82 -2.68
CA ARG A 406 2.01 -15.37 -3.51
C ARG A 406 2.17 -16.85 -3.83
N LEU A 407 3.30 -17.45 -3.45
CA LEU A 407 3.52 -18.87 -3.65
C LEU A 407 2.50 -19.71 -2.86
N THR A 408 2.01 -20.74 -3.50
CA THR A 408 1.12 -21.76 -2.92
C THR A 408 1.72 -23.15 -3.15
N SER A 409 1.16 -24.19 -2.56
CA SER A 409 1.56 -25.58 -2.81
C SER A 409 1.44 -25.97 -4.29
N LEU A 410 0.52 -25.35 -5.04
CA LEU A 410 0.34 -25.58 -6.48
C LEU A 410 1.56 -25.14 -7.32
N ASN A 411 2.43 -24.31 -6.77
CA ASN A 411 3.67 -23.93 -7.44
C ASN A 411 4.78 -24.99 -7.34
N ILE A 412 4.55 -26.07 -6.58
CA ILE A 412 5.54 -27.13 -6.37
C ILE A 412 5.02 -28.42 -6.97
N THR A 413 5.71 -28.91 -8.00
CA THR A 413 5.38 -30.20 -8.64
C THR A 413 6.63 -31.06 -8.67
N GLN A 414 6.54 -32.28 -8.14
CA GLN A 414 7.67 -33.23 -8.08
C GLN A 414 8.95 -32.65 -7.46
N GLY A 415 8.81 -31.80 -6.42
CA GLY A 415 9.94 -31.15 -5.76
C GLY A 415 10.57 -30.00 -6.55
N ILE A 416 9.93 -29.53 -7.60
CA ILE A 416 10.37 -28.37 -8.41
C ILE A 416 9.41 -27.21 -8.17
N LEU A 417 9.94 -26.07 -7.76
CA LEU A 417 9.21 -24.82 -7.64
C LEU A 417 9.18 -24.11 -9.00
N GLU A 418 7.97 -23.82 -9.50
CA GLU A 418 7.77 -23.08 -10.75
C GLU A 418 6.69 -21.99 -10.55
N TYR A 419 6.96 -20.79 -11.03
CA TYR A 419 6.03 -19.66 -10.94
C TYR A 419 6.27 -18.64 -12.02
N VAL A 420 5.25 -17.80 -12.32
CA VAL A 420 5.41 -16.62 -13.19
C VAL A 420 5.72 -15.40 -12.32
N PRO A 421 6.89 -14.75 -12.50
CA PRO A 421 7.23 -13.56 -11.74
C PRO A 421 6.26 -12.42 -12.05
N SER A 422 5.77 -11.74 -11.01
CA SER A 422 4.81 -10.64 -11.18
C SER A 422 5.32 -9.48 -12.04
N LYS A 423 6.62 -9.27 -12.03
CA LYS A 423 7.23 -8.17 -12.80
C LYS A 423 7.19 -8.39 -14.31
N THR A 424 7.15 -9.62 -14.75
CA THR A 424 7.21 -10.02 -16.18
C THR A 424 5.97 -10.81 -16.61
N ALA A 425 4.92 -10.82 -15.77
CA ALA A 425 3.70 -11.57 -16.06
C ALA A 425 2.94 -11.07 -17.29
N ASP A 426 3.10 -9.78 -17.61
CA ASP A 426 2.44 -9.12 -18.73
C ASP A 426 3.29 -9.17 -20.04
N GLU A 427 4.48 -9.79 -20.00
CA GLU A 427 5.30 -10.00 -21.19
C GLU A 427 4.74 -11.15 -22.04
N ASP A 428 4.88 -11.06 -23.37
CA ASP A 428 4.37 -12.09 -24.31
C ASP A 428 4.95 -13.49 -24.03
N ALA A 429 6.20 -13.55 -23.55
CA ALA A 429 6.89 -14.79 -23.19
C ALA A 429 7.63 -14.64 -21.86
N PRO A 430 6.94 -14.66 -20.71
CA PRO A 430 7.57 -14.48 -19.41
C PRO A 430 8.50 -15.65 -19.08
N VAL A 431 9.72 -15.32 -18.64
CA VAL A 431 10.65 -16.33 -18.14
C VAL A 431 10.11 -16.89 -16.82
N LYS A 432 9.78 -18.18 -16.80
CA LYS A 432 9.32 -18.90 -15.60
C LYS A 432 10.53 -19.50 -14.89
N PRO A 433 10.90 -19.00 -13.69
CA PRO A 433 11.90 -19.65 -12.85
C PRO A 433 11.49 -21.09 -12.55
N ARG A 434 12.43 -22.00 -12.70
CA ARG A 434 12.26 -23.42 -12.40
C ARG A 434 13.40 -23.87 -11.48
N ILE A 435 13.05 -24.17 -10.23
CA ILE A 435 14.01 -24.34 -9.15
C ILE A 435 13.77 -25.67 -8.46
N PRO A 436 14.65 -26.68 -8.66
CA PRO A 436 14.61 -27.91 -7.85
C PRO A 436 14.82 -27.55 -6.38
N LEU A 437 13.92 -28.01 -5.51
CA LEU A 437 13.99 -27.78 -4.08
C LEU A 437 14.92 -28.79 -3.42
N ASN A 438 15.92 -28.28 -2.69
CA ASN A 438 16.79 -29.16 -1.90
C ASN A 438 16.05 -29.68 -0.64
N PRO A 439 16.59 -30.70 0.06
CA PRO A 439 15.94 -31.28 1.25
C PRO A 439 15.60 -30.27 2.34
N CYS A 440 16.43 -29.24 2.54
CA CYS A 440 16.17 -28.18 3.52
C CYS A 440 14.94 -27.33 3.13
N ALA A 441 14.83 -26.94 1.86
CA ALA A 441 13.67 -26.21 1.36
C ALA A 441 12.39 -27.04 1.45
N LEU A 442 12.45 -28.33 1.09
CA LEU A 442 11.31 -29.25 1.20
C LEU A 442 10.85 -29.45 2.66
N LYS A 443 11.81 -29.54 3.60
CA LYS A 443 11.51 -29.60 5.05
C LYS A 443 10.75 -28.37 5.52
N LEU A 444 11.15 -27.19 5.07
CA LEU A 444 10.47 -25.93 5.40
C LEU A 444 9.07 -25.87 4.80
N VAL A 445 8.90 -26.26 3.54
CA VAL A 445 7.57 -26.35 2.90
C VAL A 445 6.65 -27.25 3.71
N LYS A 446 7.11 -28.44 4.08
CA LYS A 446 6.33 -29.39 4.88
C LYS A 446 6.00 -28.86 6.28
N LYS A 447 6.93 -28.13 6.92
CA LYS A 447 6.73 -27.51 8.24
C LYS A 447 5.57 -26.53 8.27
N TYR A 448 5.36 -25.79 7.18
CA TYR A 448 4.34 -24.72 7.10
C TYR A 448 3.11 -25.11 6.26
N GLU A 449 3.00 -26.38 5.86
CA GLU A 449 1.86 -26.87 5.10
C GLU A 449 0.55 -26.67 5.88
N GLY A 450 -0.43 -25.99 5.26
CA GLY A 450 -1.73 -25.70 5.88
C GLY A 450 -1.72 -24.66 7.02
N VAL A 451 -0.58 -24.05 7.34
CA VAL A 451 -0.48 -23.06 8.43
C VAL A 451 -1.07 -21.69 8.01
N ASP A 452 -0.90 -21.30 6.76
CA ASP A 452 -1.45 -20.03 6.25
C ASP A 452 -2.93 -20.17 5.87
N LYS A 453 -3.76 -19.27 6.39
CA LYS A 453 -5.23 -19.30 6.19
C LYS A 453 -5.67 -18.94 4.77
N ASP A 454 -4.83 -18.23 4.03
CA ASP A 454 -5.10 -17.81 2.66
C ASP A 454 -4.56 -18.83 1.63
N GLY A 455 -4.06 -19.98 2.10
CA GLY A 455 -3.51 -21.05 1.25
C GLY A 455 -2.13 -20.73 0.65
N ARG A 456 -1.43 -19.73 1.19
CA ARG A 456 -0.05 -19.41 0.80
C ARG A 456 0.90 -20.46 1.36
N LEU A 457 2.06 -20.60 0.71
CA LEU A 457 3.08 -21.55 1.12
C LEU A 457 3.62 -21.29 2.53
N PHE A 458 3.63 -20.01 2.96
CA PHE A 458 4.11 -19.60 4.27
C PHE A 458 3.21 -18.52 4.89
N PRO A 459 3.10 -18.46 6.24
CA PRO A 459 2.40 -17.42 6.96
C PRO A 459 3.21 -16.10 6.94
N PHE A 460 3.04 -15.33 5.88
CA PHE A 460 3.83 -14.14 5.59
C PHE A 460 3.24 -12.89 6.27
N ILE A 461 4.13 -12.03 6.80
CA ILE A 461 3.79 -10.69 7.28
C ILE A 461 3.97 -9.65 6.16
N SER A 462 3.68 -8.37 6.42
CA SER A 462 3.92 -7.35 5.40
C SER A 462 5.40 -7.29 4.99
N PRO A 463 5.72 -6.98 3.72
CA PRO A 463 7.12 -6.88 3.26
C PRO A 463 7.98 -5.92 4.08
N GLN A 464 7.40 -4.85 4.62
CA GLN A 464 8.10 -3.92 5.50
C GLN A 464 8.50 -4.59 6.81
N LYS A 465 7.55 -5.23 7.50
CA LYS A 465 7.82 -5.97 8.74
C LYS A 465 8.77 -7.16 8.52
N TYR A 466 8.71 -7.77 7.33
CA TYR A 466 9.65 -8.83 6.97
C TYR A 466 11.09 -8.34 6.87
N ASN A 467 11.31 -7.15 6.28
CA ASN A 467 12.64 -6.54 6.28
C ASN A 467 13.13 -6.21 7.70
N ASP A 468 12.24 -5.74 8.59
CA ASP A 468 12.59 -5.50 9.99
C ASP A 468 12.91 -6.81 10.73
N ALA A 469 12.16 -7.89 10.44
CA ALA A 469 12.47 -9.22 10.97
C ALA A 469 13.83 -9.73 10.52
N ILE A 470 14.18 -9.59 9.23
CA ILE A 470 15.49 -10.02 8.71
C ILE A 470 16.64 -9.31 9.43
N LYS A 471 16.53 -8.01 9.69
CA LYS A 471 17.51 -7.24 10.45
C LYS A 471 17.68 -7.80 11.86
N ALA A 472 16.58 -8.00 12.57
CA ALA A 472 16.58 -8.56 13.92
C ALA A 472 17.17 -9.98 13.95
N ILE A 473 16.78 -10.84 12.99
CA ILE A 473 17.28 -12.21 12.87
C ILE A 473 18.80 -12.22 12.69
N LEU A 474 19.36 -11.44 11.76
CA LEU A 474 20.80 -11.39 11.56
C LEU A 474 21.54 -10.89 12.80
N LEU A 475 20.98 -9.90 13.51
CA LEU A 475 21.54 -9.38 14.73
C LEU A 475 21.54 -10.45 15.85
N ILE A 476 20.43 -11.15 16.05
CA ILE A 476 20.31 -12.25 17.02
C ILE A 476 21.28 -13.39 16.70
N CYS A 477 21.47 -13.70 15.41
CA CYS A 477 22.43 -14.71 14.97
C CYS A 477 23.90 -14.27 15.06
N GLY A 478 24.19 -13.04 15.52
CA GLY A 478 25.56 -12.51 15.62
C GLY A 478 26.20 -12.17 14.27
N ILE A 479 25.41 -12.06 13.20
CA ILE A 479 25.92 -11.70 11.86
C ILE A 479 25.97 -10.16 11.76
N THR A 480 27.05 -9.59 12.31
CA THR A 480 27.22 -8.14 12.48
C THR A 480 28.44 -7.57 11.76
N ARG A 481 29.08 -8.37 10.88
CA ARG A 481 30.25 -7.89 10.12
C ARG A 481 29.98 -6.58 9.40
N ILE A 482 31.03 -5.77 9.29
CA ILE A 482 30.95 -4.47 8.65
C ILE A 482 31.00 -4.63 7.12
N VAL A 483 30.12 -3.92 6.45
CA VAL A 483 30.02 -3.91 4.99
C VAL A 483 30.00 -2.47 4.48
N GLN A 484 30.59 -2.25 3.30
CA GLN A 484 30.54 -0.97 2.63
C GLN A 484 29.19 -0.82 1.90
N VAL A 485 28.46 0.24 2.21
CA VAL A 485 27.16 0.57 1.63
C VAL A 485 27.24 1.94 0.98
N ARG A 486 26.74 2.05 -0.23
CA ARG A 486 26.55 3.37 -0.84
C ARG A 486 25.30 4.04 -0.27
N ASN A 487 25.44 5.20 0.37
CA ASN A 487 24.32 6.01 0.79
C ASN A 487 23.54 6.48 -0.44
N SER A 488 22.22 6.23 -0.45
CA SER A 488 21.37 6.56 -1.59
C SER A 488 21.14 8.07 -1.76
N THR A 489 21.33 8.84 -0.71
CA THR A 489 21.11 10.29 -0.67
C THR A 489 22.39 11.05 -0.97
N THR A 490 23.45 10.84 -0.20
CA THR A 490 24.72 11.56 -0.38
C THR A 490 25.56 11.00 -1.53
N GLY A 491 25.35 9.73 -1.87
CA GLY A 491 26.15 9.02 -2.87
C GLY A 491 27.53 8.58 -2.37
N GLU A 492 27.84 8.79 -1.10
CA GLU A 492 29.08 8.37 -0.45
C GLU A 492 29.03 6.93 0.03
N ASN A 493 30.19 6.34 0.26
CA ASN A 493 30.28 5.02 0.83
C ASN A 493 30.37 5.12 2.36
N GLU A 494 29.50 4.37 3.04
CA GLU A 494 29.42 4.28 4.49
C GLU A 494 29.72 2.85 4.94
N MET A 495 30.35 2.70 6.09
CA MET A 495 30.58 1.41 6.73
C MET A 495 29.45 1.14 7.73
N LYS A 496 28.69 0.04 7.53
CA LYS A 496 27.54 -0.33 8.38
C LYS A 496 27.56 -1.80 8.73
N ARG A 497 26.98 -2.19 9.86
CA ARG A 497 26.76 -3.60 10.17
C ARG A 497 25.82 -4.20 9.12
N ILE A 498 26.11 -5.42 8.67
CA ILE A 498 25.28 -6.08 7.64
C ILE A 498 23.83 -6.26 8.09
N CYS A 499 23.58 -6.50 9.38
CA CYS A 499 22.24 -6.61 9.95
C CYS A 499 21.43 -5.30 9.81
N ASP A 500 22.05 -4.12 9.90
CA ASP A 500 21.35 -2.83 9.79
C ASP A 500 20.84 -2.55 8.38
N VAL A 501 21.50 -3.12 7.37
CA VAL A 501 21.19 -2.91 5.95
C VAL A 501 20.54 -4.11 5.27
N ALA A 502 20.26 -5.15 6.04
CA ALA A 502 19.63 -6.37 5.56
C ALA A 502 18.22 -6.13 5.04
N SER A 503 17.83 -6.88 4.02
CA SER A 503 16.50 -6.87 3.44
C SER A 503 16.21 -8.17 2.70
N SER A 504 14.95 -8.41 2.35
CA SER A 504 14.51 -9.57 1.57
C SER A 504 15.25 -9.73 0.23
N HIS A 505 15.73 -8.62 -0.35
CA HIS A 505 16.51 -8.70 -1.58
C HIS A 505 17.91 -9.32 -1.38
N MET A 506 18.42 -9.30 -0.15
CA MET A 506 19.66 -9.98 0.23
C MET A 506 19.55 -11.50 0.02
N ALA A 507 18.41 -12.11 0.37
CA ALA A 507 18.19 -13.54 0.15
C ALA A 507 18.35 -13.94 -1.33
N ARG A 508 17.78 -13.14 -2.22
CA ARG A 508 17.92 -13.37 -3.66
C ARG A 508 19.38 -13.20 -4.14
N ARG A 509 20.10 -12.23 -3.59
CA ARG A 509 21.53 -12.04 -3.90
C ARG A 509 22.35 -13.23 -3.43
N THR A 510 22.08 -13.74 -2.22
CA THR A 510 22.69 -14.95 -1.67
C THR A 510 22.47 -16.15 -2.58
N PHE A 511 21.22 -16.37 -3.04
CA PHE A 511 20.92 -17.46 -3.98
C PHE A 511 21.69 -17.34 -5.28
N VAL A 512 21.62 -16.17 -5.94
CA VAL A 512 22.25 -15.95 -7.24
C VAL A 512 23.77 -16.07 -7.14
N GLY A 513 24.38 -15.50 -6.09
CA GLY A 513 25.81 -15.61 -5.84
C GLY A 513 26.26 -17.06 -5.63
N ALA A 514 25.55 -17.80 -4.76
CA ALA A 514 25.84 -19.21 -4.49
C ALA A 514 25.65 -20.10 -5.74
N ALA A 515 24.58 -19.89 -6.51
CA ALA A 515 24.33 -20.61 -7.74
C ALA A 515 25.39 -20.31 -8.81
N TYR A 516 25.78 -19.05 -8.95
CA TYR A 516 26.83 -18.66 -9.90
C TYR A 516 28.21 -19.24 -9.53
N LYS A 517 28.55 -19.23 -8.23
CA LYS A 517 29.77 -19.87 -7.72
C LYS A 517 29.83 -21.37 -8.03
N ALA A 518 28.67 -22.05 -7.92
CA ALA A 518 28.58 -23.51 -8.15
C ALA A 518 28.64 -23.90 -9.63
N VAL A 519 27.96 -23.14 -10.52
CA VAL A 519 27.76 -23.56 -11.92
C VAL A 519 28.62 -22.74 -12.89
N ARG A 520 28.97 -21.49 -12.57
CA ARG A 520 29.71 -20.52 -13.42
C ARG A 520 29.06 -20.25 -14.79
N ASP A 521 27.81 -20.72 -15.00
CA ASP A 521 27.03 -20.46 -16.21
C ASP A 521 25.88 -19.48 -15.93
N PRO A 522 25.96 -18.25 -16.49
CA PRO A 522 24.93 -17.25 -16.29
C PRO A 522 23.55 -17.65 -16.85
N ASN A 523 23.49 -18.52 -17.87
CA ASN A 523 22.24 -18.94 -18.49
C ASN A 523 21.45 -19.87 -17.55
N ILE A 524 22.15 -20.81 -16.92
CA ILE A 524 21.53 -21.72 -15.93
C ILE A 524 21.04 -20.91 -14.73
N VAL A 525 21.88 -20.03 -14.18
CA VAL A 525 21.49 -19.17 -13.05
C VAL A 525 20.36 -18.23 -13.43
N GLY A 526 20.35 -17.71 -14.67
CA GLY A 526 19.28 -16.90 -15.24
C GLY A 526 17.93 -17.63 -15.27
N LYS A 527 17.91 -18.87 -15.75
CA LYS A 527 16.72 -19.74 -15.76
C LYS A 527 16.16 -20.00 -14.35
N MET A 528 17.04 -20.24 -13.37
CA MET A 528 16.61 -20.47 -11.98
C MET A 528 16.12 -19.19 -11.31
N SER A 529 16.72 -18.05 -11.58
CA SER A 529 16.44 -16.78 -10.92
C SER A 529 15.43 -15.89 -11.68
N GLY A 530 15.08 -16.23 -12.92
CA GLY A 530 14.21 -15.41 -13.77
C GLY A 530 14.86 -14.07 -14.18
N HIS A 531 16.16 -14.08 -14.43
CA HIS A 531 16.88 -12.96 -15.04
C HIS A 531 16.96 -13.18 -16.56
N VAL A 532 16.70 -12.12 -17.30
CA VAL A 532 16.92 -12.08 -18.74
C VAL A 532 18.43 -12.00 -18.99
N GLU A 533 18.91 -12.70 -20.01
CA GLU A 533 20.30 -12.65 -20.46
C GLU A 533 20.75 -11.22 -20.73
N GLY A 534 21.99 -10.88 -20.37
CA GLY A 534 22.55 -9.53 -20.55
C GLY A 534 22.00 -8.45 -19.60
N SER A 535 21.08 -8.78 -18.68
CA SER A 535 20.53 -7.78 -17.76
C SER A 535 21.62 -7.15 -16.88
N ARG A 536 21.63 -5.81 -16.78
CA ARG A 536 22.56 -5.06 -15.92
C ARG A 536 22.47 -5.49 -14.45
N ALA A 537 21.29 -5.91 -14.00
CA ALA A 537 21.09 -6.41 -12.64
C ALA A 537 21.84 -7.72 -12.44
N PHE A 538 21.82 -8.63 -13.41
CA PHE A 538 22.53 -9.90 -13.35
C PHE A 538 24.04 -9.73 -13.39
N ASN A 539 24.55 -8.84 -14.25
CA ASN A 539 25.99 -8.55 -14.35
C ASN A 539 26.60 -8.07 -13.02
N ARG A 540 25.82 -7.40 -12.17
CA ARG A 540 26.27 -6.98 -10.83
C ARG A 540 26.50 -8.15 -9.88
N TYR A 541 25.83 -9.27 -10.08
CA TYR A 541 26.05 -10.47 -9.26
C TYR A 541 27.34 -11.23 -9.64
N ARG A 542 27.83 -11.03 -10.85
CA ARG A 542 29.12 -11.59 -11.30
C ARG A 542 30.33 -10.93 -10.62
N GLN A 543 30.18 -9.70 -10.12
CA GLN A 543 31.27 -8.94 -9.47
C GLN A 543 31.48 -9.32 -7.99
N ILE A 544 30.75 -10.33 -7.49
CA ILE A 544 30.64 -10.61 -6.05
C ILE A 544 31.75 -11.57 -5.59
N ASP A 545 32.55 -12.16 -6.47
CA ASP A 545 33.39 -13.29 -6.08
C ASP A 545 34.91 -12.98 -6.09
N ASP A 546 35.38 -12.38 -4.97
CA ASP A 546 36.83 -12.23 -4.69
C ASP A 546 37.50 -13.61 -4.60
N ASP A 547 36.78 -14.68 -4.27
CA ASP A 547 37.31 -16.03 -4.20
C ASP A 547 37.63 -16.56 -5.61
N ILE A 548 36.76 -16.30 -6.60
CA ILE A 548 37.06 -16.65 -8.01
C ILE A 548 38.26 -15.87 -8.52
N LEU A 549 38.38 -14.59 -8.15
CA LEU A 549 39.55 -13.81 -8.52
C LEU A 549 40.83 -14.38 -7.88
N LYS A 550 40.78 -14.78 -6.60
CA LYS A 550 41.92 -15.44 -5.91
C LYS A 550 42.23 -16.79 -6.53
N GLU A 551 41.23 -17.63 -6.79
CA GLU A 551 41.41 -18.90 -7.47
C GLU A 551 42.02 -18.71 -8.85
N THR A 552 41.57 -17.72 -9.63
CA THR A 552 42.11 -17.41 -10.96
C THR A 552 43.56 -16.98 -10.88
N ILE A 553 43.91 -16.10 -9.95
CA ILE A 553 45.31 -15.66 -9.75
C ILE A 553 46.18 -16.83 -9.30
N ASN A 554 45.67 -17.74 -8.46
CA ASN A 554 46.44 -18.92 -8.04
C ASN A 554 46.65 -19.96 -9.15
N CYS A 555 45.87 -19.86 -10.26
CA CYS A 555 46.06 -20.71 -11.45
C CYS A 555 47.01 -20.14 -12.49
N ILE A 556 47.44 -18.88 -12.34
CA ILE A 556 48.44 -18.21 -13.18
C ILE A 556 49.82 -18.32 -12.55
#